data_206613a49081920d5141dfaa32a0291d
#
_entry.id   206613a49081920d5141dfaa32a0291d
#
_cell.length_a   1.000
_cell.length_b   1.000
_cell.length_c   1.000
_cell.angle_alpha   90.00
_cell.angle_beta   90.00
_cell.angle_gamma   90.00
#
_symmetry.space_group_name_H-M   'P 1'
#
loop_
_entity.id
_entity.type
_entity.pdbx_description
1 polymer ?
#
loop_
_entity_poly.entity_id
_entity_poly.type
_entity_poly.pdbx_seq_one_letter_code
_entity_poly.pdbx_strand_id
1 'polypeptide(L)'
;MKIAGFTIIKNAVVNDYPIVEAIKSILPVVDEMIVLIGDSNDETVALIESIGDPKIKIHHSVWDKNLRKGGVVLAVETDKAFQLIDASFDWAFYIQGDEVVHEKYHQAIRQGCIDYEKDTEVQGLLFKYEHFFGTFDYVGDSRTWYNHEVRIIRNNKSISAYRDAQGFRIGKQKLPVAAIDAFMYHYGWVKSPEQMRKKQKESSIFWNDDEQMEKIKASPDYYDFSGFDSLEKFAGTHPAVMAERIQRKNWVIELDLSKKNLTFKKFLLYYFEKWTGIRPFDFKNYKIIRRVRS
;
A
#
# COMPACT_ATOMS: atom_id res chain seq x y z
N MET A 1 9.05 14.26 -19.41
CA MET A 1 8.74 13.73 -18.07
C MET A 1 8.73 12.21 -18.12
N LYS A 2 9.49 11.56 -17.23
CA LYS A 2 9.57 10.11 -17.07
C LYS A 2 9.20 9.69 -15.65
N ILE A 3 8.51 8.56 -15.53
CA ILE A 3 8.06 8.01 -14.24
C ILE A 3 8.66 6.61 -14.09
N ALA A 4 9.43 6.36 -13.02
CA ALA A 4 9.85 5.03 -12.64
C ALA A 4 8.90 4.46 -11.58
N GLY A 5 8.40 3.24 -11.77
CA GLY A 5 7.74 2.47 -10.73
C GLY A 5 8.77 1.78 -9.85
N PHE A 6 8.48 1.57 -8.57
CA PHE A 6 9.31 0.72 -7.72
C PHE A 6 8.52 0.04 -6.62
N THR A 7 8.96 -1.15 -6.26
CA THR A 7 8.37 -1.94 -5.18
C THR A 7 9.42 -2.83 -4.52
N ILE A 8 9.12 -3.27 -3.32
CA ILE A 8 9.84 -4.31 -2.60
C ILE A 8 8.92 -5.50 -2.36
N ILE A 9 9.44 -6.71 -2.40
CA ILE A 9 8.66 -7.89 -2.11
C ILE A 9 9.54 -9.01 -1.54
N LYS A 10 8.97 -9.78 -0.60
CA LYS A 10 9.56 -11.01 -0.07
C LYS A 10 8.45 -12.01 0.20
N ASN A 11 8.66 -13.27 -0.20
CA ASN A 11 7.74 -14.39 0.05
C ASN A 11 6.29 -14.06 -0.40
N ALA A 12 6.14 -13.60 -1.66
CA ALA A 12 4.86 -13.16 -2.21
C ALA A 12 3.87 -14.32 -2.34
N VAL A 13 4.34 -15.51 -2.69
CA VAL A 13 3.50 -16.71 -2.89
C VAL A 13 2.99 -17.22 -1.54
N VAL A 14 3.88 -17.39 -0.58
CA VAL A 14 3.53 -17.86 0.78
C VAL A 14 2.56 -16.93 1.48
N ASN A 15 2.74 -15.61 1.31
CA ASN A 15 1.88 -14.58 1.91
C ASN A 15 0.67 -14.23 1.05
N ASP A 16 0.53 -14.83 -0.14
CA ASP A 16 -0.54 -14.55 -1.11
C ASP A 16 -0.71 -13.05 -1.37
N TYR A 17 0.41 -12.35 -1.66
CA TYR A 17 0.35 -10.94 -2.06
C TYR A 17 -0.12 -10.82 -3.51
N PRO A 18 -1.02 -9.87 -3.84
CA PRO A 18 -1.41 -9.55 -5.22
C PRO A 18 -0.31 -8.75 -5.95
N ILE A 19 0.96 -9.18 -5.83
CA ILE A 19 2.12 -8.45 -6.36
C ILE A 19 2.10 -8.35 -7.89
N VAL A 20 1.63 -9.38 -8.58
CA VAL A 20 1.49 -9.36 -10.04
C VAL A 20 0.46 -8.32 -10.46
N GLU A 21 -0.67 -8.29 -9.80
CA GLU A 21 -1.75 -7.33 -10.00
C GLU A 21 -1.28 -5.91 -9.64
N ALA A 22 -0.53 -5.76 -8.54
CA ALA A 22 0.07 -4.50 -8.11
C ALA A 22 0.98 -3.92 -9.21
N ILE A 23 1.95 -4.69 -9.68
CA ILE A 23 2.88 -4.29 -10.74
C ILE A 23 2.11 -3.97 -12.03
N LYS A 24 1.28 -4.90 -12.52
CA LYS A 24 0.50 -4.71 -13.75
C LYS A 24 -0.40 -3.49 -13.71
N SER A 25 -0.90 -3.11 -12.54
CA SER A 25 -1.79 -1.97 -12.39
C SER A 25 -1.13 -0.63 -12.68
N ILE A 26 0.19 -0.51 -12.51
CA ILE A 26 0.93 0.74 -12.75
C ILE A 26 1.81 0.71 -13.99
N LEU A 27 2.07 -0.45 -14.60
CA LEU A 27 2.86 -0.55 -15.84
C LEU A 27 2.40 0.40 -16.97
N PRO A 28 1.09 0.67 -17.19
CA PRO A 28 0.65 1.66 -18.18
C PRO A 28 1.03 3.11 -17.85
N VAL A 29 1.33 3.40 -16.58
CA VAL A 29 1.65 4.75 -16.10
C VAL A 29 3.15 5.01 -16.06
N VAL A 30 3.96 3.97 -15.81
CA VAL A 30 5.41 4.09 -15.62
C VAL A 30 6.18 3.74 -16.90
N ASP A 31 7.38 4.27 -17.02
CA ASP A 31 8.30 4.01 -18.15
C ASP A 31 9.29 2.88 -17.84
N GLU A 32 9.57 2.63 -16.55
CA GLU A 32 10.36 1.51 -16.03
C GLU A 32 9.78 1.06 -14.68
N MET A 33 9.96 -0.20 -14.30
CA MET A 33 9.51 -0.76 -13.03
C MET A 33 10.64 -1.50 -12.31
N ILE A 34 11.15 -0.95 -11.22
CA ILE A 34 12.14 -1.59 -10.35
C ILE A 34 11.42 -2.51 -9.37
N VAL A 35 11.77 -3.79 -9.35
CA VAL A 35 11.27 -4.77 -8.38
C VAL A 35 12.44 -5.30 -7.57
N LEU A 36 12.56 -4.90 -6.31
CA LEU A 36 13.59 -5.39 -5.39
C LEU A 36 13.03 -6.57 -4.61
N ILE A 37 13.50 -7.78 -4.95
CA ILE A 37 13.07 -9.02 -4.32
C ILE A 37 14.02 -9.33 -3.16
N GLY A 38 13.46 -9.51 -1.96
CA GLY A 38 14.18 -9.98 -0.78
C GLY A 38 14.59 -11.45 -0.93
N ASP A 39 15.36 -11.95 0.04
CA ASP A 39 15.78 -13.36 0.18
C ASP A 39 14.56 -14.28 0.38
N SER A 40 13.72 -14.42 -0.66
CA SER A 40 12.52 -15.26 -0.69
C SER A 40 12.90 -16.75 -0.74
N ASN A 41 12.10 -17.57 -0.05
CA ASN A 41 12.24 -19.03 -0.02
C ASN A 41 11.06 -19.75 -0.70
N ASP A 42 10.31 -19.03 -1.52
CA ASP A 42 9.18 -19.49 -2.32
C ASP A 42 9.36 -19.06 -3.79
N GLU A 43 8.38 -19.34 -4.64
CA GLU A 43 8.40 -19.06 -6.08
C GLU A 43 8.21 -17.56 -6.43
N THR A 44 8.54 -16.65 -5.53
CA THR A 44 8.35 -15.18 -5.74
C THR A 44 9.10 -14.69 -6.98
N VAL A 45 10.35 -15.14 -7.20
CA VAL A 45 11.16 -14.72 -8.35
C VAL A 45 10.49 -15.17 -9.65
N ALA A 46 10.17 -16.46 -9.78
CA ALA A 46 9.52 -17.01 -10.96
C ALA A 46 8.16 -16.34 -11.23
N LEU A 47 7.41 -16.01 -10.16
CA LEU A 47 6.14 -15.30 -10.26
C LEU A 47 6.32 -13.91 -10.89
N ILE A 48 7.33 -13.14 -10.46
CA ILE A 48 7.61 -11.82 -11.03
C ILE A 48 8.11 -11.92 -12.47
N GLU A 49 9.03 -12.84 -12.75
CA GLU A 49 9.55 -13.10 -14.11
C GLU A 49 8.42 -13.47 -15.08
N SER A 50 7.41 -14.21 -14.63
CA SER A 50 6.25 -14.62 -15.44
C SER A 50 5.40 -13.45 -15.96
N ILE A 51 5.55 -12.23 -15.42
CA ILE A 51 4.86 -11.04 -15.94
C ILE A 51 5.32 -10.72 -17.36
N GLY A 52 6.61 -10.93 -17.67
CA GLY A 52 7.18 -10.86 -19.01
C GLY A 52 7.20 -9.47 -19.66
N ASP A 53 7.02 -8.39 -18.89
CA ASP A 53 7.04 -7.01 -19.41
C ASP A 53 8.47 -6.45 -19.43
N PRO A 54 8.98 -5.92 -20.57
CA PRO A 54 10.36 -5.43 -20.69
C PRO A 54 10.68 -4.21 -19.82
N LYS A 55 9.67 -3.49 -19.32
CA LYS A 55 9.86 -2.39 -18.37
C LYS A 55 10.35 -2.87 -17.01
N ILE A 56 10.13 -4.14 -16.65
CA ILE A 56 10.47 -4.66 -15.33
C ILE A 56 11.96 -4.94 -15.23
N LYS A 57 12.58 -4.38 -14.18
CA LYS A 57 13.96 -4.59 -13.79
C LYS A 57 13.98 -5.24 -12.41
N ILE A 58 14.35 -6.52 -12.39
CA ILE A 58 14.41 -7.31 -11.13
C ILE A 58 15.80 -7.11 -10.52
N HIS A 59 15.80 -6.80 -9.24
CA HIS A 59 16.98 -6.74 -8.39
C HIS A 59 16.76 -7.59 -7.14
N HIS A 60 17.85 -7.99 -6.48
CA HIS A 60 17.82 -8.84 -5.30
C HIS A 60 18.45 -8.17 -4.11
N SER A 61 17.91 -8.43 -2.91
CA SER A 61 18.45 -7.98 -1.64
C SER A 61 18.34 -9.08 -0.59
N VAL A 62 19.10 -8.92 0.48
CA VAL A 62 18.96 -9.73 1.69
C VAL A 62 18.45 -8.81 2.78
N TRP A 63 17.29 -9.15 3.36
CA TRP A 63 16.68 -8.34 4.42
C TRP A 63 17.39 -8.59 5.76
N ASP A 64 17.78 -7.50 6.41
CA ASP A 64 18.44 -7.59 7.71
C ASP A 64 17.45 -8.08 8.77
N LYS A 65 17.68 -9.29 9.26
CA LYS A 65 16.85 -9.95 10.28
C LYS A 65 16.91 -9.27 11.66
N ASN A 66 17.85 -8.35 11.88
CA ASN A 66 17.94 -7.58 13.12
C ASN A 66 17.05 -6.34 13.12
N LEU A 67 16.59 -5.89 11.96
CA LEU A 67 15.69 -4.73 11.80
C LEU A 67 14.22 -5.12 12.02
N ARG A 68 13.91 -5.64 13.22
CA ARG A 68 12.58 -6.20 13.54
C ARG A 68 11.64 -5.23 14.25
N LYS A 69 12.10 -4.05 14.63
CA LYS A 69 11.27 -3.12 15.41
C LYS A 69 10.52 -2.14 14.52
N GLY A 70 9.17 -2.17 14.60
CA GLY A 70 8.31 -1.18 13.93
C GLY A 70 8.37 -1.20 12.40
N GLY A 71 8.70 -2.35 11.79
CA GLY A 71 8.74 -2.51 10.33
C GLY A 71 9.88 -1.75 9.63
N VAL A 72 10.91 -1.31 10.34
CA VAL A 72 12.02 -0.50 9.80
C VAL A 72 12.70 -1.16 8.60
N VAL A 73 12.79 -2.50 8.57
CA VAL A 73 13.34 -3.22 7.42
C VAL A 73 12.63 -2.88 6.12
N LEU A 74 11.31 -2.65 6.16
CA LEU A 74 10.53 -2.27 4.97
C LEU A 74 10.96 -0.91 4.43
N ALA A 75 11.21 0.07 5.32
CA ALA A 75 11.73 1.38 4.90
C ALA A 75 13.13 1.28 4.30
N VAL A 76 14.02 0.50 4.91
CA VAL A 76 15.38 0.29 4.41
C VAL A 76 15.38 -0.33 3.02
N GLU A 77 14.56 -1.37 2.80
CA GLU A 77 14.48 -2.03 1.50
C GLU A 77 13.80 -1.12 0.45
N THR A 78 12.78 -0.35 0.87
CA THR A 78 12.13 0.66 -0.01
C THR A 78 13.15 1.72 -0.46
N ASP A 79 13.99 2.20 0.46
CA ASP A 79 15.04 3.16 0.12
C ASP A 79 16.09 2.53 -0.83
N LYS A 80 16.49 1.26 -0.62
CA LYS A 80 17.37 0.55 -1.55
C LYS A 80 16.75 0.49 -2.96
N ALA A 81 15.47 0.11 -3.07
CA ALA A 81 14.78 0.07 -4.37
C ALA A 81 14.71 1.46 -5.02
N PHE A 82 14.40 2.49 -4.24
CA PHE A 82 14.37 3.87 -4.72
C PHE A 82 15.74 4.37 -5.21
N GLN A 83 16.85 3.97 -4.57
CA GLN A 83 18.19 4.34 -4.99
C GLN A 83 18.59 3.73 -6.35
N LEU A 84 17.96 2.63 -6.78
CA LEU A 84 18.22 1.98 -8.08
C LEU A 84 17.62 2.77 -9.26
N ILE A 85 16.70 3.69 -9.02
CA ILE A 85 16.07 4.51 -10.07
C ILE A 85 17.10 5.47 -10.66
N ASP A 86 17.28 5.41 -12.00
CA ASP A 86 18.21 6.28 -12.72
C ASP A 86 17.83 7.77 -12.59
N ALA A 87 18.84 8.65 -12.56
CA ALA A 87 18.65 10.09 -12.40
C ALA A 87 17.88 10.77 -13.54
N SER A 88 17.72 10.10 -14.70
CA SER A 88 16.94 10.60 -15.84
C SER A 88 15.43 10.53 -15.65
N PHE A 89 14.93 9.89 -14.57
CA PHE A 89 13.53 9.88 -14.22
C PHE A 89 13.18 11.08 -13.34
N ASP A 90 12.02 11.69 -13.59
CA ASP A 90 11.53 12.87 -12.85
C ASP A 90 10.79 12.48 -11.58
N TRP A 91 10.00 11.39 -11.67
CA TRP A 91 9.15 10.88 -10.62
C TRP A 91 9.40 9.40 -10.34
N ALA A 92 9.19 9.01 -9.10
CA ALA A 92 9.22 7.63 -8.63
C ALA A 92 7.86 7.24 -8.04
N PHE A 93 7.22 6.21 -8.59
CA PHE A 93 5.93 5.70 -8.15
C PHE A 93 6.13 4.43 -7.31
N TYR A 94 5.98 4.58 -5.99
CA TYR A 94 6.02 3.46 -5.05
C TYR A 94 4.68 2.72 -5.03
N ILE A 95 4.73 1.40 -5.10
CA ILE A 95 3.55 0.55 -4.89
C ILE A 95 3.91 -0.60 -3.97
N GLN A 96 3.07 -0.88 -2.96
CA GLN A 96 3.23 -2.04 -2.09
C GLN A 96 2.65 -3.29 -2.74
N GLY A 97 3.12 -4.47 -2.33
CA GLY A 97 2.71 -5.73 -2.95
C GLY A 97 1.23 -6.11 -2.76
N ASP A 98 0.51 -5.37 -1.93
CA ASP A 98 -0.93 -5.53 -1.68
C ASP A 98 -1.77 -4.29 -2.04
N GLU A 99 -1.18 -3.40 -2.83
CA GLU A 99 -1.84 -2.21 -3.39
C GLU A 99 -2.07 -2.36 -4.88
N VAL A 100 -3.19 -1.88 -5.39
CA VAL A 100 -3.54 -1.92 -6.81
C VAL A 100 -4.18 -0.61 -7.22
N VAL A 101 -3.80 -0.09 -8.38
CA VAL A 101 -4.40 1.11 -8.98
C VAL A 101 -5.49 0.69 -9.98
N HIS A 102 -6.66 1.30 -9.88
CA HIS A 102 -7.70 1.10 -10.88
C HIS A 102 -7.35 1.86 -12.16
N GLU A 103 -7.49 1.23 -13.34
CA GLU A 103 -7.15 1.79 -14.65
C GLU A 103 -7.84 3.13 -14.94
N LYS A 104 -9.01 3.38 -14.37
CA LYS A 104 -9.71 4.67 -14.51
C LYS A 104 -8.93 5.87 -13.99
N TYR A 105 -7.90 5.64 -13.14
CA TYR A 105 -7.06 6.71 -12.57
C TYR A 105 -5.75 6.92 -13.32
N HIS A 106 -5.39 6.10 -14.31
CA HIS A 106 -4.12 6.23 -15.03
C HIS A 106 -3.92 7.63 -15.63
N GLN A 107 -4.96 8.17 -16.25
CA GLN A 107 -4.90 9.53 -16.83
C GLN A 107 -4.68 10.60 -15.75
N ALA A 108 -5.44 10.54 -14.65
CA ALA A 108 -5.33 11.51 -13.55
C ALA A 108 -3.94 11.47 -12.90
N ILE A 109 -3.35 10.27 -12.78
CA ILE A 109 -2.00 10.09 -12.22
C ILE A 109 -0.96 10.72 -13.15
N ARG A 110 -0.96 10.40 -14.45
CA ARG A 110 -0.01 11.00 -15.40
C ARG A 110 -0.19 12.51 -15.49
N GLN A 111 -1.44 13.00 -15.50
CA GLN A 111 -1.72 14.42 -15.53
C GLN A 111 -1.19 15.12 -14.26
N GLY A 112 -1.37 14.54 -13.08
CA GLY A 112 -0.80 15.07 -11.85
C GLY A 112 0.73 15.19 -11.89
N CYS A 113 1.42 14.21 -12.47
CA CYS A 113 2.87 14.30 -12.67
C CYS A 113 3.26 15.44 -13.64
N ILE A 114 2.49 15.64 -14.72
CA ILE A 114 2.71 16.72 -15.70
C ILE A 114 2.45 18.09 -15.06
N ASP A 115 1.31 18.25 -14.38
CA ASP A 115 0.89 19.53 -13.79
C ASP A 115 1.90 20.08 -12.78
N TYR A 116 2.57 19.18 -12.08
CA TYR A 116 3.55 19.56 -11.05
C TYR A 116 5.00 19.33 -11.48
N GLU A 117 5.27 18.99 -12.75
CA GLU A 117 6.63 18.75 -13.24
C GLU A 117 7.58 19.93 -12.92
N LYS A 118 7.12 21.15 -13.15
CA LYS A 118 7.90 22.39 -12.95
C LYS A 118 7.73 23.03 -11.57
N ASP A 119 6.77 22.57 -10.76
CA ASP A 119 6.56 23.06 -9.39
C ASP A 119 7.47 22.32 -8.41
N THR A 120 8.69 22.86 -8.23
CA THR A 120 9.72 22.25 -7.37
C THR A 120 9.37 22.27 -5.88
N GLU A 121 8.34 22.98 -5.45
CA GLU A 121 7.84 22.91 -4.07
C GLU A 121 7.10 21.59 -3.82
N VAL A 122 6.45 21.03 -4.86
CA VAL A 122 5.75 19.73 -4.76
C VAL A 122 6.76 18.59 -4.83
N GLN A 123 6.96 17.92 -3.71
CA GLN A 123 7.90 16.80 -3.59
C GLN A 123 7.21 15.42 -3.69
N GLY A 124 5.89 15.38 -3.77
CA GLY A 124 5.14 14.13 -3.96
C GLY A 124 3.68 14.35 -4.29
N LEU A 125 3.03 13.27 -4.74
CA LEU A 125 1.60 13.23 -5.03
C LEU A 125 0.90 12.32 -4.03
N LEU A 126 -0.23 12.81 -3.52
CA LEU A 126 -1.01 12.19 -2.46
C LEU A 126 -2.22 11.49 -3.06
N PHE A 127 -2.34 10.20 -2.78
CA PHE A 127 -3.45 9.34 -3.19
C PHE A 127 -4.47 9.20 -2.07
N LYS A 128 -5.74 9.05 -2.42
CA LYS A 128 -6.80 8.53 -1.55
C LYS A 128 -6.66 7.01 -1.40
N TYR A 129 -7.30 6.42 -0.37
CA TYR A 129 -7.23 4.99 -0.13
C TYR A 129 -8.61 4.36 0.05
N GLU A 130 -8.75 3.15 -0.51
CA GLU A 130 -9.81 2.20 -0.23
C GLU A 130 -9.19 0.94 0.39
N HIS A 131 -9.53 0.64 1.65
CA HIS A 131 -9.00 -0.53 2.34
C HIS A 131 -10.04 -1.64 2.34
N PHE A 132 -9.77 -2.71 1.61
CA PHE A 132 -10.64 -3.89 1.59
C PHE A 132 -10.35 -4.79 2.78
N PHE A 133 -11.40 -5.43 3.34
CA PHE A 133 -11.29 -6.24 4.54
C PHE A 133 -12.09 -7.54 4.43
N GLY A 134 -11.45 -8.67 4.72
CA GLY A 134 -12.02 -10.00 4.70
C GLY A 134 -12.28 -10.53 3.29
N THR A 135 -13.11 -9.82 2.54
CA THR A 135 -13.40 -10.12 1.13
C THR A 135 -13.25 -8.88 0.26
N PHE A 136 -13.50 -9.02 -1.04
CA PHE A 136 -13.54 -7.91 -1.98
C PHE A 136 -14.78 -7.02 -1.83
N ASP A 137 -15.77 -7.43 -1.02
CA ASP A 137 -17.08 -6.78 -0.93
C ASP A 137 -17.14 -5.71 0.16
N TYR A 138 -16.17 -5.66 1.08
CA TYR A 138 -16.20 -4.77 2.25
C TYR A 138 -15.01 -3.83 2.28
N VAL A 139 -15.26 -2.58 2.63
CA VAL A 139 -14.23 -1.55 2.82
C VAL A 139 -14.30 -0.95 4.21
N GLY A 140 -13.13 -0.61 4.74
CA GLY A 140 -13.01 0.07 6.01
C GLY A 140 -13.45 1.53 5.91
N ASP A 141 -14.49 1.91 6.63
CA ASP A 141 -15.06 3.26 6.62
C ASP A 141 -14.78 4.06 7.90
N SER A 142 -14.05 3.48 8.83
CA SER A 142 -13.73 4.10 10.11
C SER A 142 -12.43 4.90 10.08
N ARG A 143 -12.20 5.63 11.18
CA ARG A 143 -10.98 6.43 11.38
C ARG A 143 -9.74 5.60 11.76
N THR A 144 -9.87 4.29 11.92
CA THR A 144 -8.75 3.36 12.10
C THR A 144 -7.98 3.18 10.79
N TRP A 145 -8.67 3.30 9.65
CA TRP A 145 -8.07 3.25 8.33
C TRP A 145 -7.55 4.64 7.93
N TYR A 146 -6.30 4.73 7.50
CA TYR A 146 -5.82 5.97 6.89
C TYR A 146 -6.47 6.15 5.52
N ASN A 147 -6.77 7.39 5.17
CA ASN A 147 -7.50 7.70 3.94
C ASN A 147 -6.63 8.32 2.84
N HIS A 148 -5.38 8.61 3.14
CA HIS A 148 -4.43 9.18 2.18
C HIS A 148 -3.01 8.76 2.51
N GLU A 149 -2.21 8.46 1.47
CA GLU A 149 -0.76 8.32 1.57
C GLU A 149 -0.05 8.80 0.31
N VAL A 150 1.22 9.18 0.46
CA VAL A 150 2.09 9.58 -0.64
C VAL A 150 2.58 8.34 -1.36
N ARG A 151 2.31 8.24 -2.68
CA ARG A 151 2.77 7.09 -3.47
C ARG A 151 3.65 7.49 -4.66
N ILE A 152 3.56 8.73 -5.13
CA ILE A 152 4.54 9.26 -6.10
C ILE A 152 5.38 10.31 -5.40
N ILE A 153 6.69 10.25 -5.59
CA ILE A 153 7.67 11.19 -5.06
C ILE A 153 8.58 11.72 -6.18
N ARG A 154 9.19 12.88 -5.98
CA ARG A 154 10.28 13.31 -6.84
C ARG A 154 11.43 12.31 -6.79
N ASN A 155 12.12 12.11 -7.91
CA ASN A 155 13.37 11.34 -7.92
C ASN A 155 14.50 12.14 -7.26
N ASN A 156 14.26 12.61 -6.05
CA ASN A 156 15.18 13.35 -5.22
C ASN A 156 15.73 12.43 -4.13
N LYS A 157 16.99 12.05 -4.21
CA LYS A 157 17.63 11.07 -3.33
C LYS A 157 17.79 11.53 -1.87
N SER A 158 17.37 12.75 -1.53
CA SER A 158 17.22 13.18 -0.13
C SER A 158 15.89 12.73 0.50
N ILE A 159 14.96 12.25 -0.31
CA ILE A 159 13.72 11.63 0.16
C ILE A 159 14.01 10.21 0.62
N SER A 160 13.45 9.82 1.76
CA SER A 160 13.55 8.46 2.30
C SER A 160 12.20 7.96 2.81
N ALA A 161 12.04 6.64 2.82
CA ALA A 161 10.88 5.98 3.38
C ALA A 161 10.82 6.22 4.90
N TYR A 162 9.61 6.26 5.44
CA TYR A 162 9.35 6.58 6.83
C TYR A 162 8.64 5.42 7.53
N ARG A 163 9.14 5.07 8.73
CA ARG A 163 8.64 3.95 9.56
C ARG A 163 8.72 2.60 8.83
N ASP A 164 7.56 1.98 8.55
CA ASP A 164 7.36 0.72 7.85
C ASP A 164 7.07 0.93 6.35
N ALA A 165 7.70 1.93 5.74
CA ALA A 165 7.42 2.39 4.38
C ALA A 165 5.98 2.90 4.17
N GLN A 166 5.32 3.32 5.24
CA GLN A 166 3.99 3.92 5.18
C GLN A 166 3.95 5.16 4.28
N GLY A 167 5.00 5.98 4.31
CA GLY A 167 5.13 7.19 3.49
C GLY A 167 6.57 7.65 3.41
N PHE A 168 6.80 8.91 3.03
CA PHE A 168 8.12 9.44 2.75
C PHE A 168 8.40 10.75 3.47
N ARG A 169 9.71 11.05 3.69
CA ARG A 169 10.19 12.27 4.33
C ARG A 169 11.49 12.79 3.70
N ILE A 170 11.81 14.06 3.95
CA ILE A 170 13.15 14.63 3.78
C ILE A 170 13.71 14.85 5.18
N GLY A 171 14.61 13.98 5.62
CA GLY A 171 15.09 13.96 7.00
C GLY A 171 13.92 13.82 7.99
N LYS A 172 13.72 14.80 8.88
CA LYS A 172 12.60 14.80 9.83
C LYS A 172 11.34 15.53 9.31
N GLN A 173 11.42 16.15 8.12
CA GLN A 173 10.34 17.00 7.60
C GLN A 173 9.32 16.18 6.79
N LYS A 174 8.06 16.51 6.97
CA LYS A 174 6.97 15.98 6.14
C LYS A 174 7.10 16.48 4.71
N LEU A 175 6.88 15.60 3.72
CA LEU A 175 6.90 16.03 2.32
C LEU A 175 5.79 17.04 2.03
N PRO A 176 6.11 18.16 1.37
CA PRO A 176 5.12 19.00 0.74
C PRO A 176 4.57 18.30 -0.51
N VAL A 177 3.25 18.13 -0.57
CA VAL A 177 2.60 17.28 -1.57
C VAL A 177 1.43 17.97 -2.25
N ALA A 178 1.10 17.53 -3.46
CA ALA A 178 -0.14 17.82 -4.14
C ALA A 178 -1.11 16.64 -4.03
N ALA A 179 -2.36 16.89 -3.68
CA ALA A 179 -3.39 15.86 -3.75
C ALA A 179 -3.82 15.67 -5.21
N ILE A 180 -4.02 14.41 -5.63
CA ILE A 180 -4.56 14.05 -6.94
C ILE A 180 -5.87 13.28 -6.79
N ASP A 181 -6.68 13.25 -7.83
CA ASP A 181 -7.94 12.50 -7.81
C ASP A 181 -7.72 11.05 -8.27
N ALA A 182 -6.98 10.31 -7.46
CA ALA A 182 -6.73 8.90 -7.67
C ALA A 182 -6.77 8.13 -6.35
N PHE A 183 -7.29 6.89 -6.41
CA PHE A 183 -7.33 5.99 -5.28
C PHE A 183 -6.33 4.86 -5.43
N MET A 184 -5.71 4.50 -4.31
CA MET A 184 -5.01 3.26 -4.10
C MET A 184 -5.97 2.26 -3.45
N TYR A 185 -6.12 1.10 -4.06
CA TYR A 185 -6.95 -0.01 -3.56
C TYR A 185 -6.05 -0.97 -2.80
N HIS A 186 -6.23 -1.06 -1.50
CA HIS A 186 -5.39 -1.87 -0.62
C HIS A 186 -6.10 -3.17 -0.24
N TYR A 187 -5.54 -4.31 -0.69
CA TYR A 187 -6.09 -5.66 -0.50
C TYR A 187 -5.36 -6.48 0.56
N GLY A 188 -4.53 -5.86 1.37
CA GLY A 188 -3.70 -6.55 2.36
C GLY A 188 -4.47 -7.41 3.36
N TRP A 189 -5.76 -7.13 3.55
CA TRP A 189 -6.66 -7.84 4.45
C TRP A 189 -7.68 -8.74 3.73
N VAL A 190 -7.55 -8.92 2.42
CA VAL A 190 -8.45 -9.78 1.62
C VAL A 190 -7.80 -11.15 1.40
N LYS A 191 -8.12 -12.09 2.30
CA LYS A 191 -7.57 -13.45 2.30
C LYS A 191 -8.55 -14.40 2.99
N SER A 192 -8.42 -15.71 2.77
CA SER A 192 -9.11 -16.68 3.64
C SER A 192 -8.62 -16.53 5.08
N PRO A 193 -9.42 -16.95 6.08
CA PRO A 193 -9.00 -16.92 7.49
C PRO A 193 -7.66 -17.62 7.74
N GLU A 194 -7.44 -18.76 7.10
CA GLU A 194 -6.21 -19.55 7.21
C GLU A 194 -5.03 -18.82 6.58
N GLN A 195 -5.22 -18.26 5.37
CA GLN A 195 -4.16 -17.54 4.67
C GLN A 195 -3.82 -16.22 5.37
N MET A 196 -4.80 -15.53 5.96
CA MET A 196 -4.56 -14.33 6.77
C MET A 196 -3.75 -14.69 8.01
N ARG A 197 -4.05 -15.78 8.68
CA ARG A 197 -3.27 -16.23 9.84
C ARG A 197 -1.84 -16.61 9.46
N LYS A 198 -1.66 -17.30 8.32
CA LYS A 198 -0.35 -17.63 7.78
C LYS A 198 0.47 -16.36 7.50
N LYS A 199 -0.12 -15.38 6.78
CA LYS A 199 0.50 -14.08 6.55
C LYS A 199 0.92 -13.41 7.87
N GLN A 200 0.05 -13.42 8.90
CA GLN A 200 0.40 -12.85 10.19
C GLN A 200 1.58 -13.56 10.86
N LYS A 201 1.59 -14.89 10.88
CA LYS A 201 2.69 -15.67 11.47
C LYS A 201 4.01 -15.39 10.76
N GLU A 202 4.01 -15.24 9.44
CA GLU A 202 5.21 -14.97 8.64
C GLU A 202 5.67 -13.50 8.73
N SER A 203 4.74 -12.57 8.52
CA SER A 203 5.11 -11.15 8.41
C SER A 203 5.29 -10.45 9.74
N SER A 204 4.69 -10.94 10.82
CA SER A 204 4.74 -10.31 12.15
C SER A 204 6.15 -10.17 12.70
N ILE A 205 7.12 -10.95 12.21
CA ILE A 205 8.53 -10.86 12.56
C ILE A 205 9.13 -9.48 12.32
N PHE A 206 8.58 -8.71 11.38
CA PHE A 206 9.07 -7.36 11.06
C PHE A 206 8.67 -6.29 12.09
N TRP A 207 7.74 -6.62 13.00
CA TRP A 207 7.21 -5.68 14.01
C TRP A 207 7.38 -6.16 15.45
N ASN A 208 7.65 -7.47 15.66
CA ASN A 208 7.56 -8.10 16.96
C ASN A 208 8.90 -8.72 17.39
N ASP A 209 9.13 -8.75 18.70
CA ASP A 209 10.22 -9.49 19.31
C ASP A 209 9.94 -11.00 19.38
N ASP A 210 10.90 -11.78 19.90
CA ASP A 210 10.77 -13.24 19.94
C ASP A 210 9.65 -13.70 20.88
N GLU A 211 9.42 -13.03 22.01
CA GLU A 211 8.34 -13.38 22.95
C GLU A 211 6.96 -13.18 22.30
N GLN A 212 6.79 -12.06 21.61
CA GLN A 212 5.55 -11.77 20.87
C GLN A 212 5.35 -12.75 19.71
N MET A 213 6.43 -13.12 19.00
CA MET A 213 6.38 -14.11 17.92
C MET A 213 5.95 -15.48 18.41
N GLU A 214 6.42 -15.95 19.57
CA GLU A 214 5.96 -17.23 20.14
C GLU A 214 4.44 -17.20 20.46
N LYS A 215 3.92 -16.10 20.99
CA LYS A 215 2.48 -15.93 21.22
C LYS A 215 1.67 -15.96 19.91
N ILE A 216 2.20 -15.33 18.85
CA ILE A 216 1.57 -15.32 17.52
C ILE A 216 1.60 -16.73 16.91
N LYS A 217 2.70 -17.46 17.01
CA LYS A 217 2.81 -18.83 16.53
C LYS A 217 1.85 -19.80 17.24
N ALA A 218 1.67 -19.61 18.55
CA ALA A 218 0.75 -20.41 19.36
C ALA A 218 -0.74 -20.05 19.14
N SER A 219 -1.05 -18.98 18.40
CA SER A 219 -2.43 -18.61 18.11
C SER A 219 -3.12 -19.60 17.16
N PRO A 220 -4.47 -19.70 17.18
CA PRO A 220 -5.24 -20.57 16.27
C PRO A 220 -4.81 -20.44 14.81
N ASP A 221 -4.97 -21.46 14.00
CA ASP A 221 -4.56 -21.50 12.59
C ASP A 221 -5.49 -20.72 11.65
N TYR A 222 -6.47 -20.04 12.18
CA TYR A 222 -7.38 -19.16 11.44
C TYR A 222 -7.43 -17.77 12.05
N TYR A 223 -7.67 -16.77 11.21
CA TYR A 223 -7.86 -15.37 11.62
C TYR A 223 -9.36 -15.07 11.83
N ASP A 224 -9.67 -14.43 12.95
CA ASP A 224 -11.03 -13.97 13.22
C ASP A 224 -11.24 -12.56 12.66
N PHE A 225 -12.03 -12.45 11.60
CA PHE A 225 -12.39 -11.18 10.97
C PHE A 225 -13.50 -10.42 11.70
N SER A 226 -14.06 -10.94 12.80
CA SER A 226 -15.14 -10.27 13.57
C SER A 226 -14.65 -9.02 14.31
N GLY A 227 -13.35 -8.85 14.49
CA GLY A 227 -12.70 -7.81 15.28
C GLY A 227 -12.52 -6.46 14.55
N PHE A 228 -13.49 -6.03 13.73
CA PHE A 228 -13.46 -4.72 13.10
C PHE A 228 -14.25 -3.66 13.89
N ASP A 229 -13.96 -2.38 13.65
CA ASP A 229 -14.66 -1.26 14.30
C ASP A 229 -15.82 -0.71 13.46
N SER A 230 -15.66 -0.59 12.14
CA SER A 230 -16.72 -0.21 11.20
C SER A 230 -16.31 -0.54 9.77
N LEU A 231 -17.24 -1.09 9.01
CA LEU A 231 -17.10 -1.37 7.58
C LEU A 231 -18.35 -0.91 6.83
N GLU A 232 -18.21 -0.72 5.53
CA GLU A 232 -19.32 -0.54 4.60
C GLU A 232 -19.17 -1.48 3.38
N LYS A 233 -20.28 -1.70 2.67
CA LYS A 233 -20.25 -2.48 1.44
C LYS A 233 -19.62 -1.67 0.33
N PHE A 234 -18.66 -2.25 -0.39
CA PHE A 234 -18.07 -1.62 -1.55
C PHE A 234 -19.08 -1.51 -2.69
N ALA A 235 -19.29 -0.31 -3.20
CA ALA A 235 -20.24 -0.04 -4.28
C ALA A 235 -19.56 0.29 -5.63
N GLY A 236 -18.21 0.30 -5.66
CA GLY A 236 -17.44 0.62 -6.87
C GLY A 236 -17.12 -0.60 -7.72
N THR A 237 -16.16 -0.44 -8.62
CA THR A 237 -15.59 -1.51 -9.45
C THR A 237 -14.18 -1.81 -9.02
N HIS A 238 -13.79 -3.08 -9.11
CA HIS A 238 -12.40 -3.48 -8.90
C HIS A 238 -11.58 -3.26 -10.18
N PRO A 239 -10.26 -3.01 -10.06
CA PRO A 239 -9.35 -2.95 -11.20
C PRO A 239 -9.44 -4.22 -12.04
N ALA A 240 -9.41 -4.09 -13.37
CA ALA A 240 -9.53 -5.23 -14.28
C ALA A 240 -8.43 -6.30 -14.02
N VAL A 241 -7.24 -5.87 -13.60
CA VAL A 241 -6.14 -6.79 -13.25
C VAL A 241 -6.47 -7.72 -12.08
N MET A 242 -7.46 -7.38 -11.25
CA MET A 242 -7.92 -8.19 -10.12
C MET A 242 -8.95 -9.26 -10.49
N ALA A 243 -9.49 -9.26 -11.71
CA ALA A 243 -10.62 -10.10 -12.10
C ALA A 243 -10.36 -11.60 -11.85
N GLU A 244 -9.20 -12.10 -12.25
CA GLU A 244 -8.83 -13.51 -12.08
C GLU A 244 -8.69 -13.88 -10.59
N ARG A 245 -8.06 -13.03 -9.78
CA ARG A 245 -7.93 -13.24 -8.34
C ARG A 245 -9.28 -13.23 -7.64
N ILE A 246 -10.20 -12.36 -8.04
CA ILE A 246 -11.57 -12.31 -7.53
C ILE A 246 -12.34 -13.59 -7.89
N GLN A 247 -12.22 -14.07 -9.12
CA GLN A 247 -12.86 -15.33 -9.55
C GLN A 247 -12.32 -16.57 -8.81
N ARG A 248 -11.04 -16.58 -8.46
CA ARG A 248 -10.41 -17.68 -7.71
C ARG A 248 -10.78 -17.70 -6.23
N LYS A 249 -11.45 -16.66 -5.71
CA LYS A 249 -11.87 -16.58 -4.31
C LYS A 249 -12.78 -17.78 -3.97
N ASN A 250 -12.36 -18.58 -3.00
CA ASN A 250 -13.04 -19.81 -2.58
C ASN A 250 -13.43 -19.80 -1.08
N TRP A 251 -13.49 -18.61 -0.47
CA TRP A 251 -13.93 -18.43 0.92
C TRP A 251 -15.08 -17.45 1.00
N VAL A 252 -15.89 -17.59 2.05
CA VAL A 252 -16.99 -16.68 2.38
C VAL A 252 -16.75 -16.13 3.79
N ILE A 253 -16.90 -14.82 3.94
CA ILE A 253 -16.89 -14.14 5.24
C ILE A 253 -18.11 -13.23 5.23
N GLU A 254 -19.06 -13.51 6.12
CA GLU A 254 -20.22 -12.67 6.35
C GLU A 254 -19.94 -11.77 7.56
N LEU A 255 -19.97 -10.46 7.33
CA LEU A 255 -19.70 -9.45 8.34
C LEU A 255 -20.97 -8.64 8.62
N ASP A 256 -21.27 -8.46 9.88
CA ASP A 256 -22.42 -7.64 10.30
C ASP A 256 -22.05 -6.15 10.21
N LEU A 257 -22.40 -5.52 9.10
CA LEU A 257 -22.12 -4.10 8.81
C LEU A 257 -22.89 -3.14 9.72
N SER A 258 -23.89 -3.61 10.47
CA SER A 258 -24.60 -2.79 11.47
C SER A 258 -23.74 -2.52 12.70
N LYS A 259 -22.72 -3.36 12.95
CA LYS A 259 -21.79 -3.19 14.05
C LYS A 259 -20.95 -1.93 13.87
N LYS A 260 -20.92 -1.11 14.94
CA LYS A 260 -20.06 0.07 15.06
C LYS A 260 -19.34 0.01 16.41
N ASN A 261 -18.21 -0.71 16.43
CA ASN A 261 -17.38 -0.90 17.65
C ASN A 261 -16.49 0.34 17.89
N LEU A 262 -17.10 1.49 18.01
CA LEU A 262 -16.42 2.77 18.18
C LEU A 262 -16.46 3.23 19.63
N THR A 263 -15.35 3.69 20.19
CA THR A 263 -15.40 4.44 21.46
C THR A 263 -16.20 5.73 21.26
N PHE A 264 -16.76 6.30 22.33
CA PHE A 264 -17.58 7.51 22.24
C PHE A 264 -16.91 8.65 21.46
N LYS A 265 -15.61 8.91 21.72
CA LYS A 265 -14.84 9.90 20.96
C LYS A 265 -14.74 9.56 19.47
N LYS A 266 -14.42 8.30 19.14
CA LYS A 266 -14.36 7.84 17.75
C LYS A 266 -15.73 7.92 17.07
N PHE A 267 -16.81 7.61 17.79
CA PHE A 267 -18.17 7.71 17.30
C PHE A 267 -18.53 9.15 16.88
N LEU A 268 -18.30 10.13 17.75
CA LEU A 268 -18.55 11.54 17.44
C LEU A 268 -17.74 12.01 16.22
N LEU A 269 -16.46 11.67 16.18
CA LEU A 269 -15.56 12.04 15.06
C LEU A 269 -15.94 11.34 13.76
N TYR A 270 -16.42 10.10 13.82
CA TYR A 270 -16.88 9.33 12.66
C TYR A 270 -18.10 10.00 12.02
N TYR A 271 -19.15 10.31 12.79
CA TYR A 271 -20.34 10.97 12.25
C TYR A 271 -20.07 12.40 11.82
N PHE A 272 -19.23 13.12 12.54
CA PHE A 272 -18.78 14.46 12.12
C PHE A 272 -18.12 14.40 10.72
N GLU A 273 -17.21 13.44 10.50
CA GLU A 273 -16.57 13.24 9.20
C GLU A 273 -17.56 12.84 8.10
N LYS A 274 -18.46 11.88 8.37
CA LYS A 274 -19.50 11.46 7.42
C LYS A 274 -20.42 12.63 7.02
N TRP A 275 -20.67 13.56 7.91
CA TRP A 275 -21.57 14.69 7.66
C TRP A 275 -20.88 15.89 7.02
N THR A 276 -19.64 16.17 7.38
CA THR A 276 -18.93 17.39 6.93
C THR A 276 -17.86 17.12 5.89
N GLY A 277 -17.44 15.87 5.69
CA GLY A 277 -16.25 15.50 4.90
C GLY A 277 -14.92 15.91 5.55
N ILE A 278 -14.96 16.50 6.77
CA ILE A 278 -13.77 16.99 7.46
C ILE A 278 -13.30 15.94 8.47
N ARG A 279 -12.01 15.61 8.42
CA ARG A 279 -11.36 14.63 9.32
C ARG A 279 -10.39 15.32 10.28
N PRO A 280 -10.90 15.91 11.40
CA PRO A 280 -10.07 16.61 12.37
C PRO A 280 -9.21 15.63 13.17
N PHE A 281 -8.04 16.11 13.66
CA PHE A 281 -7.08 15.33 14.48
C PHE A 281 -6.54 14.06 13.82
N ASP A 282 -6.61 13.96 12.49
CA ASP A 282 -6.05 12.85 11.75
C ASP A 282 -4.53 12.96 11.70
N PHE A 283 -3.84 11.81 11.85
CA PHE A 283 -2.39 11.79 11.69
C PHE A 283 -2.05 11.92 10.20
N LYS A 284 -1.29 12.97 9.86
CA LYS A 284 -0.83 13.21 8.50
C LYS A 284 0.68 13.11 8.43
N ASN A 285 1.19 12.20 7.63
CA ASN A 285 2.62 12.04 7.38
C ASN A 285 3.16 12.95 6.27
N TYR A 286 2.36 13.88 5.78
CA TYR A 286 2.61 14.78 4.66
C TYR A 286 2.09 16.19 4.96
N LYS A 287 2.47 17.17 4.13
CA LYS A 287 1.96 18.56 4.16
C LYS A 287 1.33 18.88 2.79
N ILE A 288 0.01 18.97 2.72
CA ILE A 288 -0.68 19.34 1.48
C ILE A 288 -0.42 20.82 1.21
N ILE A 289 0.19 21.13 0.06
CA ILE A 289 0.47 22.50 -0.41
C ILE A 289 -0.30 22.84 -1.69
N ARG A 290 -0.78 21.83 -2.42
CA ARG A 290 -1.67 21.97 -3.59
C ARG A 290 -2.82 20.95 -3.47
N ARG A 291 -4.01 21.38 -3.87
CA ARG A 291 -5.19 20.49 -3.94
C ARG A 291 -5.59 20.31 -5.38
N VAL A 292 -6.36 19.23 -5.66
CA VAL A 292 -6.97 19.01 -6.98
C VAL A 292 -7.63 20.30 -7.44
N ARG A 293 -7.26 20.77 -8.62
CA ARG A 293 -8.03 21.83 -9.28
C ARG A 293 -9.33 21.21 -9.74
N SER A 294 -10.43 21.65 -9.15
CA SER A 294 -11.79 21.27 -9.54
C SER A 294 -12.09 21.73 -10.96
#